data_6af545fc351f03e8943b34f950b810d3
#
_entry.id   6af545fc351f03e8943b34f950b810d3
#
_cell.length_a   1.000
_cell.length_b   1.000
_cell.length_c   1.000
_cell.angle_alpha   90.00
_cell.angle_beta   90.00
_cell.angle_gamma   90.00
#
_symmetry.space_group_name_H-M   'P 1'
#
loop_
_entity.id
_entity.type
_entity.pdbx_description
1 polymer ?
#
loop_
_entity_poly.entity_id
_entity_poly.type
_entity_poly.pdbx_seq_one_letter_code
_entity_poly.pdbx_strand_id
1 'polypeptide(L)'
;MSSSRSARVRRAPSASLDRGALERELAAGLAQLHLELPEAAIGKLLDYLALLSKWNAVYNLTAVREPRAMLVQHLLDSLAIVAPLAARGAAPGNGGESNGAPRTGAEGEPPGSDAPYRCVVDVGSGGGLPGIVLAIVWPRTRIHLVEPVGKKAAFLRQCAVELALAHVEVHASRVEELQPGPALAPDLILCRAFASLPDFVSGIEALVGPSTLVAAMKGVVPRDEIAALGGGWSVAEILPLQVPLLDAERHLLLLERSADRGTRARSDTHPDARAHAGRDGPADH
;
A
#
# COMPACT_ATOMS: atom_id res chain seq x y z
N MET A 1 -25.62 44.52 -38.32
CA MET A 1 -25.51 44.58 -36.84
C MET A 1 -25.93 43.23 -36.28
N SER A 2 -24.96 42.36 -36.09
CA SER A 2 -25.22 40.99 -35.59
C SER A 2 -24.71 40.90 -34.15
N SER A 3 -25.63 40.79 -33.17
CA SER A 3 -25.33 40.75 -31.74
C SER A 3 -25.07 39.34 -31.32
N SER A 4 -23.78 39.00 -31.12
CA SER A 4 -23.33 37.73 -30.57
C SER A 4 -23.66 37.68 -29.08
N ARG A 5 -24.66 36.91 -28.68
CA ARG A 5 -24.98 36.59 -27.29
C ARG A 5 -23.98 35.52 -26.80
N SER A 6 -23.01 35.95 -26.05
CA SER A 6 -22.12 35.06 -25.28
C SER A 6 -22.97 34.28 -24.24
N ALA A 7 -23.10 32.97 -24.45
CA ALA A 7 -23.73 32.08 -23.46
C ALA A 7 -22.82 31.94 -22.27
N ARG A 8 -23.15 32.59 -21.13
CA ARG A 8 -22.55 32.31 -19.84
C ARG A 8 -22.89 30.88 -19.44
N VAL A 9 -21.89 30.00 -19.52
CA VAL A 9 -21.95 28.67 -18.89
C VAL A 9 -22.16 28.88 -17.38
N ARG A 10 -23.38 28.63 -16.93
CA ARG A 10 -23.69 28.59 -15.50
C ARG A 10 -22.92 27.41 -14.90
N ARG A 11 -21.87 27.70 -14.12
CA ARG A 11 -21.22 26.73 -13.25
C ARG A 11 -22.29 26.23 -12.27
N ALA A 12 -22.59 24.94 -12.29
CA ALA A 12 -23.45 24.32 -11.29
C ALA A 12 -22.89 24.62 -9.89
N PRO A 13 -23.73 24.96 -8.89
CA PRO A 13 -23.26 25.17 -7.54
C PRO A 13 -22.58 23.89 -7.05
N SER A 14 -21.38 24.01 -6.50
CA SER A 14 -20.74 22.90 -5.78
C SER A 14 -21.70 22.50 -4.65
N ALA A 15 -22.16 21.25 -4.68
CA ALA A 15 -22.95 20.72 -3.56
C ALA A 15 -22.17 20.95 -2.28
N SER A 16 -22.76 21.71 -1.36
CA SER A 16 -22.15 21.93 -0.04
C SER A 16 -22.04 20.56 0.64
N LEU A 17 -20.87 20.29 1.19
CA LEU A 17 -20.64 19.07 1.99
C LEU A 17 -21.58 19.10 3.19
N ASP A 18 -22.63 18.27 3.18
CA ASP A 18 -23.40 17.97 4.38
C ASP A 18 -22.55 17.03 5.26
N ARG A 19 -21.73 17.64 6.13
CA ARG A 19 -20.81 16.91 7.01
C ARG A 19 -21.57 15.92 7.89
N GLY A 20 -22.74 16.28 8.41
CA GLY A 20 -23.51 15.39 9.29
C GLY A 20 -24.08 14.16 8.56
N ALA A 21 -24.48 14.32 7.29
CA ALA A 21 -24.90 13.18 6.49
C ALA A 21 -23.71 12.25 6.17
N LEU A 22 -22.57 12.81 5.78
CA LEU A 22 -21.35 12.04 5.49
C LEU A 22 -20.81 11.31 6.73
N GLU A 23 -20.90 11.93 7.89
CA GLU A 23 -20.50 11.33 9.17
C GLU A 23 -21.36 10.11 9.51
N ARG A 24 -22.68 10.21 9.35
CA ARG A 24 -23.59 9.06 9.55
C ARG A 24 -23.31 7.93 8.57
N GLU A 25 -23.08 8.24 7.29
CA GLU A 25 -22.76 7.23 6.28
C GLU A 25 -21.38 6.60 6.55
N LEU A 26 -20.38 7.38 6.97
CA LEU A 26 -19.07 6.86 7.36
C LEU A 26 -19.19 5.92 8.57
N ALA A 27 -19.92 6.32 9.60
CA ALA A 27 -20.14 5.48 10.79
C ALA A 27 -20.82 4.14 10.42
N ALA A 28 -21.85 4.18 9.55
CA ALA A 28 -22.52 2.97 9.06
C ALA A 28 -21.55 2.09 8.25
N GLY A 29 -20.68 2.69 7.42
CA GLY A 29 -19.66 1.97 6.67
C GLY A 29 -18.59 1.34 7.56
N LEU A 30 -18.11 2.05 8.58
CA LEU A 30 -17.17 1.53 9.57
C LEU A 30 -17.74 0.31 10.32
N ALA A 31 -19.02 0.38 10.72
CA ALA A 31 -19.70 -0.75 11.35
C ALA A 31 -19.74 -1.99 10.45
N GLN A 32 -20.01 -1.82 9.14
CA GLN A 32 -20.00 -2.92 8.17
C GLN A 32 -18.60 -3.49 7.94
N LEU A 33 -17.56 -2.64 8.02
CA LEU A 33 -16.16 -3.06 7.93
C LEU A 33 -15.61 -3.63 9.24
N HIS A 34 -16.41 -3.65 10.30
CA HIS A 34 -16.00 -4.03 11.66
C HIS A 34 -14.76 -3.24 12.14
N LEU A 35 -14.73 -1.94 11.82
CA LEU A 35 -13.66 -1.02 12.22
C LEU A 35 -14.17 -0.07 13.32
N GLU A 36 -13.54 -0.15 14.47
CA GLU A 36 -13.75 0.80 15.57
C GLU A 36 -12.64 1.87 15.51
N LEU A 37 -13.03 3.10 15.23
CA LEU A 37 -12.09 4.23 15.17
C LEU A 37 -12.43 5.27 16.23
N PRO A 38 -11.42 5.91 16.84
CA PRO A 38 -11.64 7.04 17.72
C PRO A 38 -12.36 8.19 16.99
N GLU A 39 -13.18 8.96 17.69
CA GLU A 39 -13.90 10.12 17.14
C GLU A 39 -12.96 11.11 16.45
N ALA A 40 -11.76 11.32 17.00
CA ALA A 40 -10.73 12.16 16.40
C ALA A 40 -10.27 11.65 15.02
N ALA A 41 -10.20 10.34 14.81
CA ALA A 41 -9.86 9.74 13.50
C ALA A 41 -11.01 9.92 12.51
N ILE A 42 -12.26 9.72 12.95
CA ILE A 42 -13.46 9.97 12.13
C ILE A 42 -13.49 11.44 11.70
N GLY A 43 -13.24 12.37 12.62
CA GLY A 43 -13.13 13.79 12.32
C GLY A 43 -12.09 14.09 11.25
N LYS A 44 -10.87 13.54 11.38
CA LYS A 44 -9.79 13.70 10.40
C LYS A 44 -10.13 13.10 9.02
N LEU A 45 -10.82 11.97 8.96
CA LEU A 45 -11.27 11.37 7.68
C LEU A 45 -12.24 12.32 6.95
N LEU A 46 -13.17 12.94 7.66
CA LEU A 46 -14.11 13.91 7.09
C LEU A 46 -13.40 15.21 6.68
N ASP A 47 -12.43 15.67 7.45
CA ASP A 47 -11.62 16.83 7.11
C ASP A 47 -10.76 16.57 5.87
N TYR A 48 -10.17 15.38 5.76
CA TYR A 48 -9.46 14.95 4.56
C TYR A 48 -10.38 14.94 3.34
N LEU A 49 -11.60 14.43 3.46
CA LEU A 49 -12.58 14.42 2.37
C LEU A 49 -12.92 15.85 1.92
N ALA A 50 -13.07 16.77 2.85
CA ALA A 50 -13.32 18.19 2.58
C ALA A 50 -12.13 18.83 1.83
N LEU A 51 -10.90 18.57 2.28
CA LEU A 51 -9.68 19.01 1.61
C LEU A 51 -9.57 18.45 0.19
N LEU A 52 -9.79 17.15 0.02
CA LEU A 52 -9.76 16.50 -1.29
C LEU A 52 -10.79 17.11 -2.23
N SER A 53 -12.03 17.33 -1.77
CA SER A 53 -13.09 17.96 -2.56
C SER A 53 -12.70 19.37 -2.99
N LYS A 54 -12.19 20.19 -2.06
CA LYS A 54 -11.75 21.58 -2.31
C LYS A 54 -10.64 21.63 -3.36
N TRP A 55 -9.59 20.82 -3.18
CA TRP A 55 -8.46 20.81 -4.11
C TRP A 55 -8.81 20.18 -5.46
N ASN A 56 -9.66 19.16 -5.47
CA ASN A 56 -10.12 18.51 -6.69
C ASN A 56 -10.87 19.46 -7.63
N ALA A 57 -11.58 20.46 -7.07
CA ALA A 57 -12.26 21.48 -7.85
C ALA A 57 -11.31 22.33 -8.72
N VAL A 58 -10.02 22.44 -8.31
CA VAL A 58 -9.00 23.26 -8.97
C VAL A 58 -7.99 22.40 -9.75
N TYR A 59 -7.52 21.29 -9.16
CA TYR A 59 -6.36 20.55 -9.66
C TYR A 59 -6.69 19.22 -10.32
N ASN A 60 -7.96 18.77 -10.32
CA ASN A 60 -8.38 17.49 -10.87
C ASN A 60 -7.55 16.31 -10.31
N LEU A 61 -7.53 16.17 -8.98
CA LEU A 61 -6.81 15.13 -8.27
C LEU A 61 -7.45 13.75 -8.47
N THR A 62 -8.77 13.70 -8.62
CA THR A 62 -9.58 12.51 -8.88
C THR A 62 -10.71 12.82 -9.87
N ALA A 63 -11.17 11.79 -10.58
CA ALA A 63 -12.33 11.89 -11.47
C ALA A 63 -13.65 12.02 -10.69
N VAL A 64 -13.70 11.53 -9.45
CA VAL A 64 -14.89 11.59 -8.59
C VAL A 64 -15.03 13.00 -8.02
N ARG A 65 -16.23 13.58 -8.14
CA ARG A 65 -16.48 14.98 -7.74
C ARG A 65 -17.57 15.13 -6.70
N GLU A 66 -18.52 14.23 -6.68
CA GLU A 66 -19.65 14.25 -5.76
C GLU A 66 -19.16 13.76 -4.36
N PRO A 67 -19.44 14.52 -3.27
CA PRO A 67 -18.91 14.23 -1.95
C PRO A 67 -19.26 12.84 -1.41
N ARG A 68 -20.49 12.38 -1.62
CA ARG A 68 -20.92 11.06 -1.20
C ARG A 68 -20.21 9.97 -2.00
N ALA A 69 -20.02 10.16 -3.31
CA ALA A 69 -19.23 9.24 -4.12
C ALA A 69 -17.75 9.22 -3.70
N MET A 70 -17.17 10.36 -3.28
CA MET A 70 -15.84 10.41 -2.69
C MET A 70 -15.77 9.62 -1.36
N LEU A 71 -16.78 9.74 -0.50
CA LEU A 71 -16.86 8.95 0.73
C LEU A 71 -16.78 7.45 0.41
N VAL A 72 -17.59 6.99 -0.53
CA VAL A 72 -17.69 5.55 -0.88
C VAL A 72 -16.45 5.06 -1.62
N GLN A 73 -16.10 5.72 -2.75
CA GLN A 73 -15.06 5.25 -3.67
C GLN A 73 -13.64 5.60 -3.23
N HIS A 74 -13.49 6.43 -2.20
CA HIS A 74 -12.19 6.84 -1.68
C HIS A 74 -12.00 6.44 -0.24
N LEU A 75 -12.83 6.92 0.71
CA LEU A 75 -12.64 6.60 2.12
C LEU A 75 -12.99 5.14 2.43
N LEU A 76 -14.22 4.69 2.11
CA LEU A 76 -14.64 3.32 2.43
C LEU A 76 -13.85 2.28 1.63
N ASP A 77 -13.53 2.57 0.37
CA ASP A 77 -12.65 1.73 -0.46
C ASP A 77 -11.25 1.56 0.18
N SER A 78 -10.66 2.67 0.68
CA SER A 78 -9.37 2.62 1.37
C SER A 78 -9.45 1.99 2.76
N LEU A 79 -10.56 2.15 3.48
CA LEU A 79 -10.78 1.56 4.79
C LEU A 79 -10.99 0.03 4.71
N ALA A 80 -11.52 -0.47 3.59
CA ALA A 80 -11.77 -1.90 3.40
C ALA A 80 -10.51 -2.78 3.46
N ILE A 81 -9.31 -2.21 3.23
CA ILE A 81 -8.05 -2.95 3.34
C ILE A 81 -7.46 -2.96 4.75
N VAL A 82 -7.98 -2.14 5.68
CA VAL A 82 -7.38 -1.95 7.01
C VAL A 82 -7.35 -3.27 7.80
N ALA A 83 -8.49 -3.93 7.97
CA ALA A 83 -8.57 -5.19 8.71
C ALA A 83 -7.78 -6.33 8.04
N PRO A 84 -7.91 -6.59 6.72
CA PRO A 84 -7.09 -7.60 6.04
C PRO A 84 -5.60 -7.40 6.16
N LEU A 85 -5.12 -6.15 6.07
CA LEU A 85 -3.70 -5.85 6.22
C LEU A 85 -3.25 -5.94 7.68
N ALA A 86 -4.02 -5.41 8.63
CA ALA A 86 -3.67 -5.48 10.05
C ALA A 86 -3.51 -6.93 10.54
N ALA A 87 -4.37 -7.84 10.09
CA ALA A 87 -4.27 -9.26 10.42
C ALA A 87 -2.95 -9.90 9.94
N ARG A 88 -2.33 -9.36 8.89
CA ARG A 88 -1.05 -9.86 8.34
C ARG A 88 0.16 -9.20 8.96
N GLY A 89 0.07 -7.93 9.33
CA GLY A 89 1.14 -7.22 10.04
C GLY A 89 1.39 -7.74 11.45
N ALA A 90 0.34 -8.22 12.13
CA ALA A 90 0.42 -8.80 13.47
C ALA A 90 0.91 -10.26 13.49
N ALA A 91 1.06 -10.93 12.33
CA ALA A 91 1.49 -12.33 12.28
C ALA A 91 2.93 -12.49 12.79
N PRO A 92 3.21 -13.50 13.66
CA PRO A 92 4.57 -13.80 14.08
C PRO A 92 5.37 -14.28 12.87
N GLY A 93 6.30 -13.46 12.39
CA GLY A 93 7.13 -13.74 11.20
C GLY A 93 7.36 -12.51 10.31
N ASN A 94 6.49 -11.53 10.29
CA ASN A 94 6.68 -10.27 9.55
C ASN A 94 7.46 -9.19 10.35
N GLY A 95 7.70 -9.40 11.63
CA GLY A 95 8.63 -8.61 12.41
C GLY A 95 9.95 -9.35 12.45
N GLY A 96 10.93 -9.00 11.59
CA GLY A 96 12.24 -9.62 11.58
C GLY A 96 12.78 -9.77 13.00
N GLU A 97 13.28 -10.96 13.34
CA GLU A 97 14.00 -11.19 14.58
C GLU A 97 15.11 -10.14 14.70
N SER A 98 14.84 -9.09 15.48
CA SER A 98 15.89 -8.19 15.91
C SER A 98 16.75 -8.99 16.89
N ASN A 99 17.97 -9.37 16.46
CA ASN A 99 19.00 -9.90 17.34
C ASN A 99 19.00 -9.16 18.67
N GLY A 100 18.46 -9.79 19.71
CA GLY A 100 18.83 -9.73 21.12
C GLY A 100 19.06 -8.38 21.81
N ALA A 101 18.62 -7.24 21.28
CA ALA A 101 18.62 -5.98 22.01
C ALA A 101 17.23 -5.77 22.66
N PRO A 102 17.15 -5.58 23.99
CA PRO A 102 15.89 -5.24 24.63
C PRO A 102 15.40 -3.91 24.05
N ARG A 103 14.13 -3.88 23.61
CA ARG A 103 13.46 -2.65 23.20
C ARG A 103 13.40 -1.73 24.41
N THR A 104 14.30 -0.75 24.46
CA THR A 104 14.13 0.39 25.35
C THR A 104 13.06 1.27 24.73
N GLY A 105 11.82 1.02 25.11
CA GLY A 105 10.72 1.95 24.89
C GLY A 105 11.09 3.29 25.50
N ALA A 106 10.91 4.38 24.79
CA ALA A 106 10.96 5.69 25.39
C ALA A 106 9.93 5.71 26.52
N GLU A 107 10.36 6.14 27.72
CA GLU A 107 9.54 6.18 28.92
C GLU A 107 8.27 7.01 28.65
N GLY A 108 7.11 6.35 28.67
CA GLY A 108 5.81 6.99 28.49
C GLY A 108 4.83 6.33 27.53
N GLU A 109 5.19 5.23 26.84
CA GLU A 109 4.23 4.53 25.97
C GLU A 109 3.33 3.59 26.78
N PRO A 110 1.97 3.72 26.62
CA PRO A 110 1.06 2.75 27.25
C PRO A 110 1.26 1.37 26.62
N PRO A 111 1.27 0.28 27.43
CA PRO A 111 1.34 -1.08 26.91
C PRO A 111 0.08 -1.39 26.11
N GLY A 112 0.23 -1.87 24.84
CA GLY A 112 -0.85 -2.45 24.08
C GLY A 112 -1.25 -1.73 22.78
N SER A 113 -0.38 -0.97 22.15
CA SER A 113 -0.69 -0.35 20.85
C SER A 113 0.32 -0.81 19.79
N ASP A 114 0.16 -2.01 19.33
CA ASP A 114 0.94 -2.52 18.23
C ASP A 114 0.39 -1.95 16.90
N ALA A 115 1.12 -0.98 16.33
CA ALA A 115 0.91 -0.63 14.94
C ALA A 115 1.14 -1.89 14.10
N PRO A 116 0.23 -2.20 13.14
CA PRO A 116 0.40 -3.42 12.32
C PRO A 116 1.68 -3.39 11.50
N TYR A 117 2.16 -2.21 11.16
CA TYR A 117 3.40 -1.98 10.40
C TYR A 117 4.16 -0.79 10.99
N ARG A 118 5.47 -0.82 10.94
CA ARG A 118 6.32 0.30 11.36
C ARG A 118 6.50 1.32 10.26
N CYS A 119 6.58 0.84 9.01
CA CYS A 119 6.85 1.65 7.82
C CYS A 119 6.03 1.15 6.64
N VAL A 120 5.24 2.03 6.05
CA VAL A 120 4.41 1.77 4.88
C VAL A 120 4.78 2.72 3.76
N VAL A 121 4.88 2.20 2.54
CA VAL A 121 5.07 2.99 1.32
C VAL A 121 3.83 2.86 0.45
N ASP A 122 3.17 3.98 0.16
CA ASP A 122 2.06 4.09 -0.78
C ASP A 122 2.58 4.63 -2.11
N VAL A 123 2.59 3.79 -3.15
CA VAL A 123 3.19 4.10 -4.44
C VAL A 123 2.15 4.62 -5.42
N GLY A 124 2.40 5.81 -5.96
CA GLY A 124 1.44 6.50 -6.81
C GLY A 124 0.25 7.00 -6.01
N SER A 125 0.49 7.60 -4.85
CA SER A 125 -0.53 7.98 -3.86
C SER A 125 -1.63 8.89 -4.41
N GLY A 126 -1.38 9.63 -5.49
CA GLY A 126 -2.38 10.44 -6.17
C GLY A 126 -3.03 11.49 -5.27
N GLY A 127 -4.31 11.30 -5.00
CA GLY A 127 -5.05 12.09 -4.00
C GLY A 127 -4.80 11.67 -2.55
N GLY A 128 -3.82 10.80 -2.27
CA GLY A 128 -3.52 10.31 -0.92
C GLY A 128 -4.27 9.03 -0.54
N LEU A 129 -4.58 8.20 -1.51
CA LEU A 129 -5.44 7.03 -1.33
C LEU A 129 -4.72 5.75 -1.75
N PRO A 130 -4.53 4.80 -0.84
CA PRO A 130 -5.07 4.76 0.53
C PRO A 130 -4.18 5.44 1.59
N GLY A 131 -2.99 5.93 1.27
CA GLY A 131 -1.95 6.30 2.21
C GLY A 131 -2.36 7.33 3.29
N ILE A 132 -3.08 8.41 2.96
CA ILE A 132 -3.59 9.38 3.96
C ILE A 132 -4.63 8.72 4.87
N VAL A 133 -5.50 7.85 4.33
CA VAL A 133 -6.48 7.11 5.13
C VAL A 133 -5.76 6.20 6.13
N LEU A 134 -4.75 5.46 5.67
CA LEU A 134 -3.91 4.61 6.53
C LEU A 134 -3.16 5.44 7.59
N ALA A 135 -2.65 6.61 7.24
CA ALA A 135 -2.00 7.50 8.20
C ALA A 135 -2.95 7.95 9.32
N ILE A 136 -4.22 8.17 9.01
CA ILE A 136 -5.22 8.56 10.01
C ILE A 136 -5.56 7.39 10.94
N VAL A 137 -5.69 6.17 10.41
CA VAL A 137 -6.09 4.99 11.20
C VAL A 137 -4.92 4.28 11.88
N TRP A 138 -3.69 4.47 11.41
CA TRP A 138 -2.47 3.92 12.00
C TRP A 138 -1.50 5.04 12.44
N PRO A 139 -1.81 5.81 13.48
CA PRO A 139 -1.08 7.03 13.85
C PRO A 139 0.36 6.79 14.32
N ARG A 140 0.76 5.52 14.53
CA ARG A 140 2.12 5.13 14.92
C ARG A 140 2.94 4.52 13.81
N THR A 141 2.34 4.30 12.63
CA THR A 141 2.99 3.79 11.44
C THR A 141 3.59 4.95 10.65
N ARG A 142 4.87 4.91 10.33
CA ARG A 142 5.45 5.87 9.37
C ARG A 142 4.90 5.59 7.99
N ILE A 143 4.34 6.61 7.35
CA ILE A 143 3.74 6.50 6.02
C ILE A 143 4.55 7.36 5.04
N HIS A 144 5.09 6.72 4.02
CA HIS A 144 5.75 7.37 2.91
C HIS A 144 4.80 7.40 1.71
N LEU A 145 4.43 8.60 1.26
CA LEU A 145 3.57 8.83 0.11
C LEU A 145 4.44 9.18 -1.09
N VAL A 146 4.44 8.34 -2.12
CA VAL A 146 5.26 8.54 -3.32
C VAL A 146 4.39 8.99 -4.48
N GLU A 147 4.59 10.22 -4.96
CA GLU A 147 3.77 10.80 -6.03
C GLU A 147 4.61 11.75 -6.90
N PRO A 148 4.89 11.38 -8.16
CA PRO A 148 5.77 12.18 -9.03
C PRO A 148 5.14 13.49 -9.53
N VAL A 149 3.80 13.60 -9.51
CA VAL A 149 3.12 14.78 -10.00
C VAL A 149 3.13 15.89 -8.96
N GLY A 150 3.92 16.93 -9.16
CA GLY A 150 4.18 17.98 -8.17
C GLY A 150 2.93 18.63 -7.54
N LYS A 151 1.85 18.86 -8.31
CA LYS A 151 0.60 19.41 -7.76
C LYS A 151 -0.11 18.45 -6.81
N LYS A 152 -0.01 17.13 -7.06
CA LYS A 152 -0.55 16.09 -6.17
C LYS A 152 0.33 15.96 -4.92
N ALA A 153 1.64 15.93 -5.07
CA ALA A 153 2.57 15.94 -3.94
C ALA A 153 2.39 17.17 -3.05
N ALA A 154 2.12 18.35 -3.62
CA ALA A 154 1.80 19.56 -2.87
C ALA A 154 0.49 19.39 -2.06
N PHE A 155 -0.54 18.78 -2.64
CA PHE A 155 -1.77 18.45 -1.94
C PHE A 155 -1.52 17.48 -0.77
N LEU A 156 -0.71 16.44 -0.97
CA LEU A 156 -0.38 15.47 0.09
C LEU A 156 0.34 16.13 1.26
N ARG A 157 1.29 17.04 0.99
CA ARG A 157 1.95 17.84 2.04
C ARG A 157 0.97 18.73 2.79
N GLN A 158 0.04 19.34 2.07
CA GLN A 158 -1.01 20.14 2.70
C GLN A 158 -1.90 19.30 3.63
N CYS A 159 -2.31 18.08 3.19
CA CYS A 159 -3.05 17.15 4.04
C CYS A 159 -2.26 16.78 5.30
N ALA A 160 -0.97 16.46 5.18
CA ALA A 160 -0.13 16.11 6.32
C ALA A 160 -0.08 17.23 7.36
N VAL A 161 0.00 18.49 6.91
CA VAL A 161 0.01 19.66 7.80
C VAL A 161 -1.38 19.92 8.42
N GLU A 162 -2.43 20.02 7.60
CA GLU A 162 -3.77 20.39 8.09
C GLU A 162 -4.39 19.32 9.00
N LEU A 163 -4.07 18.06 8.77
CA LEU A 163 -4.56 16.94 9.58
C LEU A 163 -3.61 16.56 10.73
N ALA A 164 -2.52 17.31 10.92
CA ALA A 164 -1.48 17.02 11.91
C ALA A 164 -1.00 15.56 11.87
N LEU A 165 -0.55 15.10 10.68
CA LEU A 165 -0.01 13.77 10.43
C LEU A 165 1.53 13.83 10.39
N ALA A 166 2.17 14.07 11.54
CA ALA A 166 3.62 14.28 11.64
C ALA A 166 4.46 13.05 11.23
N HIS A 167 3.84 11.86 11.16
CA HIS A 167 4.44 10.60 10.76
C HIS A 167 4.31 10.31 9.24
N VAL A 168 3.82 11.28 8.47
CA VAL A 168 3.70 11.21 7.00
C VAL A 168 4.85 11.95 6.35
N GLU A 169 5.54 11.28 5.43
CA GLU A 169 6.57 11.86 4.56
C GLU A 169 6.12 11.78 3.10
N VAL A 170 6.29 12.88 2.35
CA VAL A 170 5.84 12.98 0.95
C VAL A 170 7.04 13.12 0.01
N HIS A 171 7.24 12.11 -0.83
CA HIS A 171 8.26 12.06 -1.87
C HIS A 171 7.67 12.51 -3.20
N ALA A 172 8.11 13.68 -3.70
CA ALA A 172 7.70 14.20 -5.00
C ALA A 172 8.64 13.65 -6.10
N SER A 173 8.69 12.32 -6.23
CA SER A 173 9.59 11.59 -7.13
C SER A 173 8.92 10.32 -7.63
N ARG A 174 9.55 9.63 -8.56
CA ARG A 174 9.20 8.26 -8.91
C ARG A 174 9.70 7.30 -7.83
N VAL A 175 9.06 6.14 -7.69
CA VAL A 175 9.42 5.16 -6.67
C VAL A 175 10.82 4.58 -6.90
N GLU A 176 11.23 4.44 -8.15
CA GLU A 176 12.56 3.97 -8.57
C GLU A 176 13.71 4.89 -8.12
N GLU A 177 13.39 6.14 -7.79
CA GLU A 177 14.37 7.13 -7.29
C GLU A 177 14.59 7.01 -5.77
N LEU A 178 13.72 6.28 -5.07
CA LEU A 178 13.86 6.09 -3.63
C LEU A 178 14.99 5.10 -3.32
N GLN A 179 15.76 5.42 -2.30
CA GLN A 179 16.82 4.53 -1.83
C GLN A 179 16.43 3.90 -0.50
N PRO A 180 16.53 2.57 -0.36
CA PRO A 180 16.33 1.92 0.93
C PRO A 180 17.37 2.39 1.94
N GLY A 181 16.97 2.45 3.20
CA GLY A 181 17.84 2.88 4.29
C GLY A 181 17.14 2.79 5.63
N PRO A 182 17.80 3.18 6.73
CA PRO A 182 17.22 3.07 8.07
C PRO A 182 15.89 3.82 8.24
N ALA A 183 15.70 4.92 7.50
CA ALA A 183 14.47 5.70 7.51
C ALA A 183 13.40 5.14 6.56
N LEU A 184 13.81 4.37 5.55
CA LEU A 184 12.93 3.80 4.52
C LEU A 184 13.21 2.30 4.37
N ALA A 185 12.69 1.53 5.32
CA ALA A 185 12.70 0.07 5.34
C ALA A 185 11.25 -0.40 5.49
N PRO A 186 10.48 -0.51 4.39
CA PRO A 186 9.06 -0.76 4.45
C PRO A 186 8.74 -2.20 4.91
N ASP A 187 7.81 -2.30 5.85
CA ASP A 187 7.16 -3.56 6.21
C ASP A 187 5.99 -3.85 5.26
N LEU A 188 5.40 -2.79 4.67
CA LEU A 188 4.34 -2.88 3.67
C LEU A 188 4.60 -1.88 2.53
N ILE A 189 4.53 -2.36 1.31
CA ILE A 189 4.46 -1.52 0.10
C ILE A 189 3.12 -1.78 -0.57
N LEU A 190 2.41 -0.72 -0.90
CA LEU A 190 1.11 -0.87 -1.53
C LEU A 190 0.90 0.14 -2.66
N CYS A 191 -0.05 -0.17 -3.54
CA CYS A 191 -0.52 0.77 -4.55
C CYS A 191 -2.02 0.65 -4.78
N ARG A 192 -2.61 1.73 -5.31
CA ARG A 192 -3.97 1.76 -5.84
C ARG A 192 -3.98 2.43 -7.21
N ALA A 193 -4.71 1.83 -8.16
CA ALA A 193 -4.83 2.37 -9.53
C ALA A 193 -3.48 2.62 -10.22
N PHE A 194 -2.46 1.81 -9.93
CA PHE A 194 -1.18 1.82 -10.64
C PHE A 194 -1.34 1.23 -12.05
N ALA A 195 -0.48 1.63 -13.00
CA ALA A 195 -0.63 1.32 -14.42
C ALA A 195 -0.76 -0.19 -14.69
N SER A 196 0.17 -1.00 -14.18
CA SER A 196 0.12 -2.46 -14.24
C SER A 196 0.84 -3.10 -13.06
N LEU A 197 0.57 -4.39 -12.78
CA LEU A 197 1.33 -5.15 -11.76
C LEU A 197 2.82 -5.29 -12.13
N PRO A 198 3.19 -5.63 -13.39
CA PRO A 198 4.59 -5.68 -13.79
C PRO A 198 5.35 -4.36 -13.56
N ASP A 199 4.75 -3.22 -13.94
CA ASP A 199 5.38 -1.92 -13.70
C ASP A 199 5.52 -1.62 -12.21
N PHE A 200 4.50 -1.96 -11.42
CA PHE A 200 4.53 -1.77 -9.97
C PHE A 200 5.66 -2.55 -9.32
N VAL A 201 5.74 -3.87 -9.56
CA VAL A 201 6.77 -4.72 -8.91
C VAL A 201 8.18 -4.36 -9.38
N SER A 202 8.34 -3.96 -10.65
CA SER A 202 9.62 -3.48 -11.18
C SER A 202 10.07 -2.19 -10.48
N GLY A 203 9.13 -1.24 -10.29
CA GLY A 203 9.46 0.05 -9.68
C GLY A 203 9.86 -0.04 -8.22
N ILE A 204 9.32 -1.00 -7.47
CA ILE A 204 9.57 -1.15 -6.03
C ILE A 204 10.73 -2.11 -5.70
N GLU A 205 11.36 -2.74 -6.69
CA GLU A 205 12.29 -3.86 -6.47
C GLU A 205 13.41 -3.54 -5.48
N ALA A 206 13.95 -2.33 -5.53
CA ALA A 206 15.00 -1.86 -4.63
C ALA A 206 14.54 -1.69 -3.16
N LEU A 207 13.24 -1.52 -2.92
CA LEU A 207 12.65 -1.27 -1.60
C LEU A 207 12.17 -2.55 -0.91
N VAL A 208 12.06 -3.67 -1.66
CA VAL A 208 11.52 -4.92 -1.13
C VAL A 208 12.57 -5.67 -0.33
N GLY A 209 12.36 -5.75 0.98
CA GLY A 209 13.14 -6.59 1.89
C GLY A 209 12.55 -8.00 2.06
N PRO A 210 13.23 -8.89 2.79
CA PRO A 210 12.80 -10.28 2.97
C PRO A 210 11.43 -10.44 3.66
N SER A 211 11.03 -9.47 4.47
CA SER A 211 9.78 -9.47 5.23
C SER A 211 8.78 -8.42 4.74
N THR A 212 9.06 -7.74 3.64
CA THR A 212 8.17 -6.72 3.09
C THR A 212 6.94 -7.37 2.47
N LEU A 213 5.76 -7.04 2.99
CA LEU A 213 4.50 -7.38 2.34
C LEU A 213 4.26 -6.44 1.16
N VAL A 214 3.88 -6.98 0.01
CA VAL A 214 3.55 -6.18 -1.17
C VAL A 214 2.08 -6.39 -1.53
N ALA A 215 1.34 -5.30 -1.67
CA ALA A 215 -0.11 -5.34 -1.88
C ALA A 215 -0.55 -4.40 -3.02
N ALA A 216 -1.53 -4.82 -3.81
CA ALA A 216 -2.11 -4.00 -4.86
C ALA A 216 -3.64 -4.00 -4.77
N MET A 217 -4.24 -2.81 -4.70
CA MET A 217 -5.69 -2.65 -4.77
C MET A 217 -6.13 -2.62 -6.23
N LYS A 218 -7.03 -3.51 -6.59
CA LYS A 218 -7.62 -3.60 -7.95
C LYS A 218 -9.15 -3.68 -7.87
N GLY A 219 -9.80 -3.25 -8.92
CA GLY A 219 -11.24 -3.50 -9.11
C GLY A 219 -11.47 -4.96 -9.45
N VAL A 220 -11.60 -5.26 -10.74
CA VAL A 220 -11.63 -6.63 -11.25
C VAL A 220 -10.24 -7.27 -11.16
N VAL A 221 -10.18 -8.58 -10.94
CA VAL A 221 -8.92 -9.34 -10.94
C VAL A 221 -8.23 -9.21 -12.31
N PRO A 222 -7.02 -8.63 -12.37
CA PRO A 222 -6.35 -8.32 -13.65
C PRO A 222 -5.57 -9.54 -14.15
N ARG A 223 -6.28 -10.53 -14.72
CA ARG A 223 -5.70 -11.82 -15.13
C ARG A 223 -4.51 -11.69 -16.07
N ASP A 224 -4.59 -10.76 -17.04
CA ASP A 224 -3.52 -10.52 -18.01
C ASP A 224 -2.27 -9.90 -17.34
N GLU A 225 -2.46 -8.96 -16.39
CA GLU A 225 -1.34 -8.41 -15.63
C GLU A 225 -0.68 -9.46 -14.72
N ILE A 226 -1.49 -10.35 -14.13
CA ILE A 226 -1.00 -11.46 -13.30
C ILE A 226 -0.16 -12.44 -14.17
N ALA A 227 -0.66 -12.79 -15.37
CA ALA A 227 0.06 -13.66 -16.28
C ALA A 227 1.36 -13.02 -16.82
N ALA A 228 1.44 -11.69 -16.85
CA ALA A 228 2.60 -10.93 -17.31
C ALA A 228 3.64 -10.68 -16.20
N LEU A 229 3.38 -11.10 -14.96
CA LEU A 229 4.37 -10.96 -13.87
C LEU A 229 5.63 -11.77 -14.21
N GLY A 230 6.78 -11.14 -14.04
CA GLY A 230 8.11 -11.71 -14.28
C GLY A 230 9.04 -11.52 -13.07
N GLY A 231 10.33 -11.82 -13.22
CA GLY A 231 11.33 -11.55 -12.18
C GLY A 231 11.13 -12.34 -10.87
N GLY A 232 10.46 -13.49 -10.94
CA GLY A 232 10.15 -14.31 -9.77
C GLY A 232 8.94 -13.83 -8.96
N TRP A 233 8.22 -12.79 -9.43
CA TRP A 233 7.00 -12.32 -8.80
C TRP A 233 5.79 -13.19 -9.14
N SER A 234 4.95 -13.41 -8.15
CA SER A 234 3.66 -14.08 -8.27
C SER A 234 2.63 -13.47 -7.34
N VAL A 235 1.35 -13.77 -7.59
CA VAL A 235 0.27 -13.42 -6.66
C VAL A 235 0.11 -14.57 -5.67
N ALA A 236 0.42 -14.30 -4.40
CA ALA A 236 0.28 -15.25 -3.31
C ALA A 236 -1.18 -15.43 -2.90
N GLU A 237 -1.95 -14.33 -2.90
CA GLU A 237 -3.35 -14.34 -2.45
C GLU A 237 -4.15 -13.25 -3.15
N ILE A 238 -5.42 -13.53 -3.43
CA ILE A 238 -6.40 -12.58 -3.93
C ILE A 238 -7.55 -12.52 -2.94
N LEU A 239 -7.71 -11.39 -2.28
CA LEU A 239 -8.75 -11.17 -1.29
C LEU A 239 -9.88 -10.32 -1.90
N PRO A 240 -11.10 -10.84 -2.01
CA PRO A 240 -12.23 -10.01 -2.35
C PRO A 240 -12.53 -9.04 -1.19
N LEU A 241 -12.73 -7.77 -1.52
CA LEU A 241 -13.05 -6.73 -0.55
C LEU A 241 -14.53 -6.35 -0.66
N GLN A 242 -15.21 -6.34 0.47
CA GLN A 242 -16.55 -5.78 0.58
C GLN A 242 -16.44 -4.30 0.97
N VAL A 243 -16.73 -3.42 0.01
CA VAL A 243 -16.75 -1.97 0.27
C VAL A 243 -18.19 -1.53 0.50
N PRO A 244 -18.52 -1.01 1.70
CA PRO A 244 -19.88 -0.56 2.00
C PRO A 244 -20.39 0.45 0.97
N LEU A 245 -21.63 0.32 0.57
CA LEU A 245 -22.33 1.22 -0.38
C LEU A 245 -21.73 1.26 -1.80
N LEU A 246 -20.78 0.39 -2.11
CA LEU A 246 -20.18 0.29 -3.44
C LEU A 246 -20.68 -0.98 -4.15
N ASP A 247 -21.39 -0.80 -5.25
CA ASP A 247 -21.78 -1.89 -6.14
C ASP A 247 -20.73 -2.06 -7.25
N ALA A 248 -19.55 -2.51 -6.85
CA ALA A 248 -18.47 -2.82 -7.78
C ALA A 248 -17.43 -3.72 -7.09
N GLU A 249 -16.85 -4.63 -7.87
CA GLU A 249 -15.81 -5.53 -7.39
C GLU A 249 -14.58 -4.77 -6.89
N ARG A 250 -14.03 -5.26 -5.79
CA ARG A 250 -12.75 -4.81 -5.24
C ARG A 250 -11.95 -5.99 -4.74
N HIS A 251 -10.65 -5.96 -5.00
CA HIS A 251 -9.73 -7.01 -4.60
C HIS A 251 -8.45 -6.40 -4.03
N LEU A 252 -7.91 -7.04 -3.01
CA LEU A 252 -6.55 -6.82 -2.54
C LEU A 252 -5.71 -8.02 -3.00
N LEU A 253 -4.75 -7.76 -3.87
CA LEU A 253 -3.79 -8.76 -4.31
C LEU A 253 -2.55 -8.66 -3.44
N LEU A 254 -2.15 -9.77 -2.84
CA LEU A 254 -0.88 -9.89 -2.15
C LEU A 254 0.12 -10.54 -3.10
N LEU A 255 1.25 -9.87 -3.27
CA LEU A 255 2.31 -10.31 -4.16
C LEU A 255 3.49 -10.82 -3.35
N GLU A 256 4.12 -11.88 -3.83
CA GLU A 256 5.34 -12.44 -3.27
C GLU A 256 6.42 -12.55 -4.35
N ARG A 257 7.66 -12.48 -3.90
CA ARG A 257 8.81 -12.76 -4.75
C ARG A 257 9.40 -14.09 -4.32
N SER A 258 9.50 -15.04 -5.26
CA SER A 258 10.25 -16.26 -5.01
C SER A 258 11.68 -15.88 -4.66
N ALA A 259 12.15 -16.27 -3.47
CA ALA A 259 13.57 -16.15 -3.16
C ALA A 259 14.32 -16.88 -4.30
N ASP A 260 15.22 -16.17 -4.95
CA ASP A 260 16.11 -16.77 -5.93
C ASP A 260 16.79 -17.94 -5.22
N ARG A 261 16.36 -19.17 -5.56
CA ARG A 261 17.08 -20.37 -5.13
C ARG A 261 18.35 -20.34 -5.94
N GLY A 262 19.25 -19.44 -5.50
CA GLY A 262 20.59 -19.36 -6.04
C GLY A 262 21.08 -20.75 -6.25
N THR A 263 21.40 -21.04 -7.46
CA THR A 263 22.07 -22.20 -8.01
C THR A 263 23.01 -22.83 -6.97
N ARG A 264 22.47 -23.69 -6.11
CA ARG A 264 23.33 -24.70 -5.52
C ARG A 264 23.73 -25.58 -6.69
N ALA A 265 24.82 -25.16 -7.33
CA ALA A 265 25.58 -26.02 -8.22
C ALA A 265 25.71 -27.35 -7.50
N ARG A 266 25.09 -28.37 -8.07
CA ARG A 266 25.36 -29.75 -7.71
C ARG A 266 26.83 -29.95 -8.04
N SER A 267 27.66 -29.86 -7.02
CA SER A 267 28.98 -30.46 -7.03
C SER A 267 28.75 -31.97 -6.95
N ASP A 268 28.36 -32.57 -8.08
CA ASP A 268 28.53 -33.99 -8.28
C ASP A 268 30.03 -34.24 -8.41
N THR A 269 30.70 -34.29 -7.27
CA THR A 269 31.97 -34.98 -7.18
C THR A 269 31.68 -36.46 -7.21
N HIS A 270 31.79 -37.01 -8.43
CA HIS A 270 31.86 -38.42 -8.69
C HIS A 270 33.08 -38.98 -7.95
N PRO A 271 32.95 -39.91 -7.02
CA PRO A 271 34.12 -40.61 -6.49
C PRO A 271 34.59 -41.64 -7.54
N ASP A 272 35.79 -41.38 -8.02
CA ASP A 272 36.57 -42.19 -8.95
C ASP A 272 36.68 -43.64 -8.45
N ALA A 273 36.02 -44.55 -9.16
CA ALA A 273 36.16 -45.97 -8.94
C ALA A 273 37.49 -46.44 -9.55
N ARG A 274 38.56 -46.44 -8.75
CA ARG A 274 39.79 -47.12 -9.12
C ARG A 274 39.63 -48.61 -8.85
N ALA A 275 39.56 -49.35 -9.94
CA ALA A 275 39.68 -50.79 -10.01
C ALA A 275 40.96 -51.31 -9.36
N HIS A 276 40.82 -52.22 -8.43
CA HIS A 276 41.91 -53.13 -8.03
C HIS A 276 42.05 -54.22 -9.11
N ALA A 277 43.11 -54.12 -9.90
CA ALA A 277 43.59 -55.23 -10.71
C ALA A 277 44.40 -56.14 -9.83
N GLY A 278 43.92 -57.36 -9.66
CA GLY A 278 44.67 -58.45 -9.04
C GLY A 278 45.92 -58.82 -9.85
N ARG A 279 46.97 -59.14 -9.15
CA ARG A 279 48.10 -59.91 -9.70
C ARG A 279 48.17 -61.24 -8.96
N ASP A 280 47.76 -62.27 -9.66
CA ASP A 280 48.19 -63.62 -9.37
C ASP A 280 49.64 -63.76 -9.84
N GLY A 281 50.47 -64.24 -8.98
CA GLY A 281 51.81 -64.70 -9.29
C GLY A 281 51.96 -66.13 -8.79
N PRO A 282 52.56 -67.06 -9.60
CA PRO A 282 52.48 -68.45 -9.32
C PRO A 282 53.47 -68.97 -8.27
N ALA A 283 53.07 -70.02 -7.61
CA ALA A 283 53.88 -70.88 -6.80
C ALA A 283 54.92 -71.64 -7.63
N ASP A 284 56.11 -71.78 -7.08
CA ASP A 284 56.94 -72.99 -7.36
C ASP A 284 57.93 -73.19 -6.18
N HIS A 285 57.90 -74.46 -5.75
CA HIS A 285 58.81 -75.30 -4.92
C HIS A 285 58.80 -75.05 -3.42
#